data_480a4e7c5c496a687a1327cdaf659821
#
_entry.id   480a4e7c5c496a687a1327cdaf659821
#
_cell.length_a   1.000
_cell.length_b   1.000
_cell.length_c   1.000
_cell.angle_alpha   90.00
_cell.angle_beta   90.00
_cell.angle_gamma   90.00
#
_symmetry.space_group_name_H-M   'P 1'
#
loop_
_entity.id
_entity.type
_entity.pdbx_description
1 polymer ?
#
loop_
_entity_poly.entity_id
_entity_poly.type
_entity_poly.pdbx_seq_one_letter_code
_entity_poly.pdbx_strand_id
1 'polypeptide(L)'
;MAQYIVSARKYRPDSFGNLIGQDNIAQTLKNSILRGQLAHAYLFCGPRGVGKTTTARIFAKMINCSNPSDEMEPCGTCESCLSFAEGWSYCSHELDAASNNGVEDIKTLMDQVRIPPQVGRYSVYIIDEVHMLSQAAFNAFLKTLEEPPAHAIFILATTEKHKILPTILSRCQTYDFNRITVDNIVKNLRMVASSEGVSIDDESLHVIAHKADGAMRDALTIFDQTVAFCGTDVKYQDVLRNLNVLDYEYSFSLVDAFLQGDYPKALVVFDEVLTKGFNALHFVAALSSHLRDLMVSKSGGLEALLELPESLKKRYREQADRCPLSFLYEGLSITTQCESGYRASVNPRLHIEFALMRLSFICSKPAPSNVQDGKAPLAAQKTGEMLRSSEPSRPESPGTSVISTGGEAEVEKSPEAQPRERRARAARTGMSLKAVMEEPQTVQAEAQKEDALPSDEHLKAKWPELAKIYVDKPRLASMLSTTVLDIVETDGMKTVTFRVVNDAQKDWVESKLLHELEGNFRKVAGSAKIYLRVSVAPDDAPEQKKIYMPSDQAKELMAQNDEVRNLVKDLELDIK
;
A
#
# COMPACT_ATOMS: atom_id res chain seq x y z
N MET A 1 16.99 -35.45 -11.95
CA MET A 1 16.13 -34.98 -10.85
C MET A 1 15.08 -34.06 -11.45
N ALA A 2 13.80 -34.32 -11.21
CA ALA A 2 12.75 -33.40 -11.67
C ALA A 2 12.94 -32.07 -10.97
N GLN A 3 12.95 -30.97 -11.73
CA GLN A 3 13.07 -29.61 -11.19
C GLN A 3 11.80 -29.32 -10.38
N TYR A 4 11.95 -28.91 -9.13
CA TYR A 4 10.82 -28.50 -8.28
C TYR A 4 10.14 -27.26 -8.86
N ILE A 5 8.85 -27.35 -9.14
CA ILE A 5 8.03 -26.25 -9.64
C ILE A 5 7.08 -25.86 -8.51
N VAL A 6 7.13 -24.58 -8.08
CA VAL A 6 6.22 -24.03 -7.04
C VAL A 6 4.76 -24.19 -7.46
N SER A 7 3.88 -24.51 -6.50
CA SER A 7 2.46 -24.79 -6.74
C SER A 7 1.73 -23.62 -7.42
N ALA A 8 2.07 -22.40 -7.12
CA ALA A 8 1.52 -21.20 -7.77
C ALA A 8 1.78 -21.14 -9.30
N ARG A 9 2.81 -21.87 -9.80
CA ARG A 9 3.09 -22.00 -11.22
C ARG A 9 2.53 -23.32 -11.78
N LYS A 10 2.65 -24.44 -11.05
CA LYS A 10 2.20 -25.76 -11.45
C LYS A 10 0.68 -25.85 -11.62
N TYR A 11 -0.07 -25.23 -10.69
CA TYR A 11 -1.53 -25.21 -10.67
C TYR A 11 -2.13 -23.90 -11.20
N ARG A 12 -1.37 -23.17 -12.03
CA ARG A 12 -1.89 -21.99 -12.71
C ARG A 12 -2.98 -22.40 -13.70
N PRO A 13 -4.21 -21.86 -13.62
CA PRO A 13 -5.28 -22.19 -14.54
C PRO A 13 -4.88 -21.94 -16.01
N ASP A 14 -5.25 -22.87 -16.88
CA ASP A 14 -5.00 -22.86 -18.34
C ASP A 14 -6.28 -22.73 -19.17
N SER A 15 -7.44 -22.75 -18.51
CA SER A 15 -8.78 -22.66 -19.09
C SER A 15 -9.68 -21.78 -18.20
N PHE A 16 -10.76 -21.26 -18.76
CA PHE A 16 -11.74 -20.45 -18.01
C PHE A 16 -12.49 -21.28 -16.96
N GLY A 17 -12.73 -22.58 -17.25
CA GLY A 17 -13.41 -23.48 -16.31
C GLY A 17 -12.61 -23.74 -15.03
N ASN A 18 -11.28 -23.61 -15.10
CA ASN A 18 -10.38 -23.77 -13.96
C ASN A 18 -10.15 -22.43 -13.19
N LEU A 19 -10.71 -21.33 -13.68
CA LEU A 19 -10.57 -20.02 -13.06
C LEU A 19 -11.50 -19.93 -11.84
N ILE A 20 -10.95 -19.64 -10.67
CA ILE A 20 -11.69 -19.69 -9.41
C ILE A 20 -12.13 -18.29 -8.98
N GLY A 21 -13.41 -18.16 -8.64
CA GLY A 21 -13.98 -16.94 -8.05
C GLY A 21 -14.09 -15.74 -8.98
N GLN A 22 -13.92 -15.94 -10.31
CA GLN A 22 -14.04 -14.90 -11.33
C GLN A 22 -15.03 -15.31 -12.45
N ASP A 23 -16.08 -16.08 -12.10
CA ASP A 23 -17.01 -16.67 -13.05
C ASP A 23 -17.69 -15.64 -13.96
N ASN A 24 -18.08 -14.49 -13.40
CA ASN A 24 -18.72 -13.40 -14.15
C ASN A 24 -17.81 -12.83 -15.24
N ILE A 25 -16.51 -12.66 -14.92
CA ILE A 25 -15.52 -12.15 -15.87
C ILE A 25 -15.27 -13.18 -16.96
N ALA A 26 -15.07 -14.44 -16.57
CA ALA A 26 -14.89 -15.56 -17.51
C ALA A 26 -16.08 -15.65 -18.50
N GLN A 27 -17.31 -15.61 -17.98
CA GLN A 27 -18.52 -15.66 -18.81
C GLN A 27 -18.64 -14.46 -19.74
N THR A 28 -18.31 -13.25 -19.27
CA THR A 28 -18.36 -12.03 -20.10
C THR A 28 -17.33 -12.10 -21.23
N LEU A 29 -16.12 -12.55 -20.96
CA LEU A 29 -15.07 -12.74 -21.96
C LEU A 29 -15.45 -13.82 -22.97
N LYS A 30 -15.98 -14.97 -22.55
CA LYS A 30 -16.52 -16.02 -23.43
C LYS A 30 -17.61 -15.47 -24.35
N ASN A 31 -18.55 -14.70 -23.82
CA ASN A 31 -19.62 -14.09 -24.58
C ASN A 31 -19.13 -13.07 -25.63
N SER A 32 -18.07 -12.31 -25.32
CA SER A 32 -17.45 -11.37 -26.27
C SER A 32 -16.82 -12.10 -27.46
N ILE A 33 -16.21 -13.26 -27.20
CA ILE A 33 -15.65 -14.11 -28.27
C ILE A 33 -16.76 -14.72 -29.13
N LEU A 34 -17.79 -15.29 -28.50
CA LEU A 34 -18.93 -15.89 -29.20
C LEU A 34 -19.62 -14.89 -30.14
N ARG A 35 -19.78 -13.65 -29.71
CA ARG A 35 -20.42 -12.60 -30.52
C ARG A 35 -19.49 -11.95 -31.55
N GLY A 36 -18.20 -12.29 -31.55
CA GLY A 36 -17.19 -11.65 -32.38
C GLY A 36 -16.98 -10.16 -32.06
N GLN A 37 -17.34 -9.74 -30.84
CA GLN A 37 -17.25 -8.35 -30.37
C GLN A 37 -16.04 -8.19 -29.45
N LEU A 38 -14.84 -8.30 -30.04
CA LEU A 38 -13.60 -8.10 -29.32
C LEU A 38 -13.23 -6.62 -29.29
N ALA A 39 -12.96 -6.08 -28.10
CA ALA A 39 -12.38 -4.75 -27.96
C ALA A 39 -10.89 -4.78 -28.32
N HIS A 40 -10.35 -3.67 -28.77
CA HIS A 40 -8.93 -3.52 -29.06
C HIS A 40 -8.07 -3.38 -27.78
N ALA A 41 -8.68 -2.97 -26.66
CA ALA A 41 -7.98 -2.82 -25.39
C ALA A 41 -8.86 -3.22 -24.21
N TYR A 42 -8.27 -4.00 -23.30
CA TYR A 42 -8.85 -4.47 -22.06
C TYR A 42 -8.03 -3.97 -20.88
N LEU A 43 -8.69 -3.60 -19.78
CA LEU A 43 -8.02 -3.24 -18.55
C LEU A 43 -8.53 -4.11 -17.39
N PHE A 44 -7.66 -4.95 -16.86
CA PHE A 44 -7.93 -5.84 -15.73
C PHE A 44 -7.43 -5.20 -14.43
N CYS A 45 -8.35 -4.78 -13.58
CA CYS A 45 -8.08 -4.12 -12.31
C CYS A 45 -8.37 -5.04 -11.14
N GLY A 46 -7.61 -4.97 -10.06
CA GLY A 46 -7.91 -5.69 -8.82
C GLY A 46 -6.66 -6.08 -8.04
N PRO A 47 -6.81 -6.64 -6.82
CA PRO A 47 -5.69 -7.01 -5.95
C PRO A 47 -4.69 -7.94 -6.62
N ARG A 48 -3.48 -8.04 -6.02
CA ARG A 48 -2.47 -8.99 -6.47
C ARG A 48 -2.97 -10.43 -6.22
N GLY A 49 -2.60 -11.36 -7.09
CA GLY A 49 -2.83 -12.79 -6.87
C GLY A 49 -4.25 -13.31 -7.16
N VAL A 50 -5.19 -12.46 -7.62
CA VAL A 50 -6.59 -12.83 -7.92
C VAL A 50 -6.83 -13.40 -9.31
N GLY A 51 -5.78 -13.53 -10.15
CA GLY A 51 -5.86 -14.17 -11.46
C GLY A 51 -5.87 -13.25 -12.68
N LYS A 52 -5.62 -11.92 -12.56
CA LYS A 52 -5.62 -10.96 -13.69
C LYS A 52 -4.78 -11.42 -14.88
N THR A 53 -3.48 -11.61 -14.67
CA THR A 53 -2.53 -12.06 -15.72
C THR A 53 -2.84 -13.47 -16.21
N THR A 54 -3.36 -14.34 -15.34
CA THR A 54 -3.80 -15.68 -15.72
C THR A 54 -4.99 -15.63 -16.67
N THR A 55 -6.00 -14.82 -16.35
CA THR A 55 -7.17 -14.61 -17.23
C THR A 55 -6.76 -13.97 -18.56
N ALA A 56 -5.83 -13.01 -18.54
CA ALA A 56 -5.27 -12.41 -19.76
C ALA A 56 -4.64 -13.47 -20.68
N ARG A 57 -3.87 -14.41 -20.11
CA ARG A 57 -3.23 -15.51 -20.85
C ARG A 57 -4.26 -16.51 -21.40
N ILE A 58 -5.27 -16.88 -20.61
CA ILE A 58 -6.34 -17.78 -21.07
C ILE A 58 -7.12 -17.12 -22.21
N PHE A 59 -7.44 -15.83 -22.08
CA PHE A 59 -8.13 -15.07 -23.11
C PHE A 59 -7.29 -14.96 -24.39
N ALA A 60 -6.00 -14.65 -24.30
CA ALA A 60 -5.08 -14.60 -25.44
C ALA A 60 -4.98 -15.94 -26.16
N LYS A 61 -4.90 -17.06 -25.42
CA LYS A 61 -4.88 -18.42 -25.92
C LYS A 61 -6.20 -18.75 -26.65
N MET A 62 -7.32 -18.32 -26.07
CA MET A 62 -8.66 -18.63 -26.60
C MET A 62 -8.96 -17.92 -27.92
N ILE A 63 -8.68 -16.62 -28.03
CA ILE A 63 -8.97 -15.83 -29.25
C ILE A 63 -8.13 -16.28 -30.46
N ASN A 64 -6.99 -16.91 -30.22
CA ASN A 64 -6.10 -17.46 -31.25
C ASN A 64 -6.25 -18.99 -31.43
N CYS A 65 -7.15 -19.64 -30.68
CA CYS A 65 -7.40 -21.07 -30.83
C CYS A 65 -8.11 -21.38 -32.14
N SER A 66 -7.58 -22.35 -32.91
CA SER A 66 -8.18 -22.77 -34.20
C SER A 66 -9.44 -23.59 -34.01
N ASN A 67 -9.51 -24.40 -32.94
CA ASN A 67 -10.59 -25.35 -32.67
C ASN A 67 -11.06 -25.20 -31.21
N PRO A 68 -11.77 -24.12 -30.85
CA PRO A 68 -12.33 -23.98 -29.50
C PRO A 68 -13.37 -25.07 -29.22
N SER A 69 -13.49 -25.48 -27.95
CA SER A 69 -14.55 -26.42 -27.54
C SER A 69 -15.93 -25.73 -27.56
N ASP A 70 -17.00 -26.53 -27.50
CA ASP A 70 -18.40 -26.02 -27.41
C ASP A 70 -18.60 -25.13 -26.17
N GLU A 71 -17.85 -25.34 -25.10
CA GLU A 71 -17.84 -24.55 -23.88
C GLU A 71 -16.96 -23.29 -23.95
N MET A 72 -16.42 -22.97 -25.14
CA MET A 72 -15.51 -21.85 -25.35
C MET A 72 -14.25 -21.96 -24.50
N GLU A 73 -13.63 -23.14 -24.52
CA GLU A 73 -12.32 -23.41 -23.93
C GLU A 73 -11.27 -23.67 -25.01
N PRO A 74 -9.99 -23.29 -24.79
CA PRO A 74 -8.94 -23.54 -25.77
C PRO A 74 -8.65 -25.04 -25.91
N CYS A 75 -8.53 -25.52 -27.15
CA CYS A 75 -8.38 -26.98 -27.45
C CYS A 75 -7.11 -27.62 -26.87
N GLY A 76 -6.06 -26.83 -26.58
CA GLY A 76 -4.78 -27.32 -26.08
C GLY A 76 -3.91 -28.07 -27.08
N THR A 77 -4.42 -28.37 -28.28
CA THR A 77 -3.74 -29.26 -29.29
C THR A 77 -3.38 -28.56 -30.59
N CYS A 78 -3.95 -27.42 -30.92
CA CYS A 78 -3.58 -26.66 -32.12
C CYS A 78 -2.22 -25.96 -31.95
N GLU A 79 -1.58 -25.61 -33.06
CA GLU A 79 -0.27 -24.96 -33.09
C GLU A 79 -0.18 -23.71 -32.17
N SER A 80 -1.20 -22.86 -32.20
CA SER A 80 -1.27 -21.70 -31.33
C SER A 80 -1.35 -22.08 -29.84
N CYS A 81 -2.09 -23.13 -29.47
CA CYS A 81 -2.20 -23.59 -28.10
C CYS A 81 -0.91 -24.26 -27.60
N LEU A 82 -0.22 -25.00 -28.45
CA LEU A 82 1.03 -25.70 -28.12
C LEU A 82 2.17 -24.67 -27.94
N SER A 83 2.35 -23.74 -28.88
CA SER A 83 3.38 -22.71 -28.79
C SER A 83 3.18 -21.84 -27.54
N PHE A 84 1.93 -21.59 -27.17
CA PHE A 84 1.60 -20.87 -25.94
C PHE A 84 1.99 -21.65 -24.68
N ALA A 85 1.74 -22.96 -24.65
CA ALA A 85 2.09 -23.83 -23.52
C ALA A 85 3.61 -23.96 -23.35
N GLU A 86 4.38 -24.00 -24.45
CA GLU A 86 5.84 -24.06 -24.47
C GLU A 86 6.50 -22.70 -24.10
N GLY A 87 5.71 -21.61 -24.02
CA GLY A 87 6.19 -20.30 -23.57
C GLY A 87 6.86 -19.42 -24.62
N TRP A 88 6.75 -19.78 -25.91
CA TRP A 88 7.30 -19.01 -27.04
C TRP A 88 6.25 -18.74 -28.13
N SER A 89 5.12 -18.22 -27.69
CA SER A 89 4.00 -17.88 -28.58
C SER A 89 4.36 -16.71 -29.51
N TYR A 90 4.17 -16.92 -30.80
CA TYR A 90 4.28 -15.85 -31.83
C TYR A 90 3.14 -14.84 -31.77
N CYS A 91 2.04 -15.15 -31.07
CA CYS A 91 0.82 -14.35 -31.03
C CYS A 91 0.59 -13.66 -29.70
N SER A 92 1.40 -13.93 -28.67
CA SER A 92 1.21 -13.34 -27.34
C SER A 92 2.53 -12.84 -26.80
N HIS A 93 2.58 -11.55 -26.49
CA HIS A 93 3.72 -10.85 -25.96
C HIS A 93 3.39 -10.39 -24.55
N GLU A 94 4.17 -10.80 -23.56
CA GLU A 94 3.97 -10.44 -22.16
C GLU A 94 5.09 -9.50 -21.69
N LEU A 95 4.72 -8.33 -21.19
CA LEU A 95 5.62 -7.32 -20.66
C LEU A 95 5.24 -7.02 -19.20
N ASP A 96 6.22 -7.07 -18.32
CA ASP A 96 6.09 -6.57 -16.95
C ASP A 96 6.56 -5.10 -16.90
N ALA A 97 5.63 -4.18 -16.67
CA ALA A 97 5.93 -2.77 -16.60
C ALA A 97 6.74 -2.36 -15.36
N ALA A 98 6.84 -3.23 -14.33
CA ALA A 98 7.72 -2.97 -13.20
C ALA A 98 9.20 -3.06 -13.60
N SER A 99 9.52 -3.97 -14.53
CA SER A 99 10.87 -4.17 -15.05
C SER A 99 11.17 -3.34 -16.31
N ASN A 100 10.14 -3.00 -17.10
CA ASN A 100 10.24 -2.34 -18.40
C ASN A 100 9.32 -1.10 -18.43
N ASN A 101 9.69 -0.05 -17.70
CA ASN A 101 8.88 1.16 -17.52
C ASN A 101 9.32 2.34 -18.39
N GLY A 102 10.38 2.17 -19.16
CA GLY A 102 10.98 3.19 -19.99
C GLY A 102 10.18 3.53 -21.25
N VAL A 103 10.45 4.71 -21.80
CA VAL A 103 9.85 5.14 -23.10
C VAL A 103 10.35 4.28 -24.25
N GLU A 104 11.63 3.89 -24.21
CA GLU A 104 12.26 3.09 -25.26
C GLU A 104 11.72 1.67 -25.32
N ASP A 105 11.42 1.07 -24.14
CA ASP A 105 10.81 -0.26 -24.05
C ASP A 105 9.43 -0.26 -24.72
N ILE A 106 8.62 0.76 -24.42
CA ILE A 106 7.29 0.92 -25.01
C ILE A 106 7.37 1.25 -26.50
N LYS A 107 8.33 2.05 -26.98
CA LYS A 107 8.52 2.30 -28.40
C LYS A 107 8.88 1.02 -29.15
N THR A 108 9.79 0.23 -28.63
CA THR A 108 10.18 -1.07 -29.21
C THR A 108 8.97 -2.01 -29.30
N LEU A 109 8.14 -2.05 -28.23
CA LEU A 109 6.88 -2.80 -28.25
C LEU A 109 5.93 -2.28 -29.34
N MET A 110 5.79 -0.94 -29.46
CA MET A 110 4.89 -0.33 -30.46
C MET A 110 5.34 -0.57 -31.91
N ASP A 111 6.63 -0.68 -32.15
CA ASP A 111 7.15 -1.04 -33.49
C ASP A 111 6.85 -2.51 -33.82
N GLN A 112 6.90 -3.41 -32.83
CA GLN A 112 6.47 -4.82 -32.98
C GLN A 112 4.95 -4.93 -33.24
N VAL A 113 4.13 -4.08 -32.61
CA VAL A 113 2.67 -4.06 -32.77
C VAL A 113 2.24 -3.84 -34.22
N ARG A 114 3.04 -3.15 -35.03
CA ARG A 114 2.75 -2.89 -36.46
C ARG A 114 2.89 -4.11 -37.34
N ILE A 115 3.58 -5.14 -36.86
CA ILE A 115 3.84 -6.37 -37.63
C ILE A 115 2.68 -7.34 -37.38
N PRO A 116 1.94 -7.78 -38.43
CA PRO A 116 0.88 -8.75 -38.25
C PRO A 116 1.42 -10.11 -37.81
N PRO A 117 0.64 -10.90 -37.05
CA PRO A 117 1.07 -12.21 -36.57
C PRO A 117 1.27 -13.18 -37.73
N GLN A 118 2.31 -14.04 -37.65
CA GLN A 118 2.56 -15.10 -38.65
C GLN A 118 1.65 -16.31 -38.44
N VAL A 119 1.26 -16.56 -37.17
CA VAL A 119 0.37 -17.65 -36.75
C VAL A 119 -0.73 -17.06 -35.88
N GLY A 120 -1.98 -17.52 -36.02
CA GLY A 120 -3.14 -17.00 -35.29
C GLY A 120 -3.81 -15.78 -35.95
N ARG A 121 -4.88 -15.27 -35.34
CA ARG A 121 -5.66 -14.14 -35.86
C ARG A 121 -5.22 -12.79 -35.31
N TYR A 122 -4.79 -12.78 -34.06
CA TYR A 122 -4.49 -11.56 -33.30
C TYR A 122 -3.12 -11.62 -32.64
N SER A 123 -2.40 -10.52 -32.66
CA SER A 123 -1.25 -10.28 -31.79
C SER A 123 -1.74 -9.71 -30.48
N VAL A 124 -1.55 -10.42 -29.37
CA VAL A 124 -2.01 -10.01 -28.04
C VAL A 124 -0.84 -9.50 -27.22
N TYR A 125 -0.97 -8.31 -26.69
CA TYR A 125 0.05 -7.65 -25.86
C TYR A 125 -0.47 -7.54 -24.44
N ILE A 126 0.09 -8.34 -23.53
CA ILE A 126 -0.24 -8.36 -22.12
C ILE A 126 0.78 -7.50 -21.39
N ILE A 127 0.33 -6.38 -20.81
CA ILE A 127 1.18 -5.48 -20.02
C ILE A 127 0.74 -5.58 -18.56
N ASP A 128 1.56 -6.24 -17.74
CA ASP A 128 1.29 -6.40 -16.31
C ASP A 128 1.83 -5.20 -15.51
N GLU A 129 1.17 -4.89 -14.40
CA GLU A 129 1.42 -3.75 -13.51
C GLU A 129 1.58 -2.42 -14.27
N VAL A 130 0.70 -2.19 -15.24
CA VAL A 130 0.77 -1.04 -16.17
C VAL A 130 0.86 0.32 -15.47
N HIS A 131 0.41 0.45 -14.22
CA HIS A 131 0.54 1.66 -13.42
C HIS A 131 2.00 2.05 -13.09
N MET A 132 2.95 1.12 -13.31
CA MET A 132 4.39 1.37 -13.12
C MET A 132 5.06 2.06 -14.30
N LEU A 133 4.37 2.18 -15.44
CA LEU A 133 4.90 2.90 -16.60
C LEU A 133 5.14 4.38 -16.29
N SER A 134 6.22 4.92 -16.83
CA SER A 134 6.49 6.37 -16.75
C SER A 134 5.44 7.19 -17.51
N GLN A 135 5.22 8.43 -17.11
CA GLN A 135 4.29 9.34 -17.78
C GLN A 135 4.57 9.48 -19.29
N ALA A 136 5.84 9.50 -19.66
CA ALA A 136 6.25 9.60 -21.05
C ALA A 136 5.98 8.31 -21.83
N ALA A 137 6.13 7.14 -21.20
CA ALA A 137 5.77 5.84 -21.75
C ALA A 137 4.26 5.72 -21.96
N PHE A 138 3.44 6.17 -21.00
CA PHE A 138 1.98 6.26 -21.17
C PHE A 138 1.60 7.13 -22.37
N ASN A 139 2.20 8.31 -22.52
CA ASN A 139 1.91 9.21 -23.64
C ASN A 139 2.29 8.60 -25.00
N ALA A 140 3.38 7.84 -25.06
CA ALA A 140 3.76 7.11 -26.28
C ALA A 140 2.75 6.00 -26.60
N PHE A 141 2.23 5.31 -25.59
CA PHE A 141 1.25 4.23 -25.72
C PHE A 141 -0.13 4.73 -26.15
N LEU A 142 -0.57 5.92 -25.71
CA LEU A 142 -1.87 6.50 -26.04
C LEU A 142 -2.11 6.59 -27.55
N LYS A 143 -1.10 6.92 -28.36
CA LYS A 143 -1.22 7.01 -29.81
C LYS A 143 -1.67 5.69 -30.45
N THR A 144 -1.13 4.58 -29.96
CA THR A 144 -1.49 3.24 -30.48
C THR A 144 -2.84 2.78 -29.94
N LEU A 145 -3.24 3.21 -28.74
CA LEU A 145 -4.60 2.94 -28.23
C LEU A 145 -5.69 3.74 -28.95
N GLU A 146 -5.37 4.90 -29.52
CA GLU A 146 -6.30 5.72 -30.31
C GLU A 146 -6.50 5.13 -31.71
N GLU A 147 -5.44 4.67 -32.34
CA GLU A 147 -5.46 4.10 -33.70
C GLU A 147 -4.77 2.71 -33.70
N PRO A 148 -5.39 1.70 -33.05
CA PRO A 148 -4.79 0.37 -32.95
C PRO A 148 -4.85 -0.35 -34.30
N PRO A 149 -3.79 -1.11 -34.69
CA PRO A 149 -3.89 -2.03 -35.83
C PRO A 149 -5.00 -3.05 -35.61
N ALA A 150 -5.72 -3.43 -36.66
CA ALA A 150 -6.86 -4.35 -36.57
C ALA A 150 -6.52 -5.75 -36.00
N HIS A 151 -5.26 -6.14 -36.09
CA HIS A 151 -4.77 -7.43 -35.58
C HIS A 151 -4.24 -7.35 -34.14
N ALA A 152 -4.12 -6.16 -33.55
CA ALA A 152 -3.53 -5.99 -32.21
C ALA A 152 -4.61 -5.89 -31.14
N ILE A 153 -4.45 -6.65 -30.06
CA ILE A 153 -5.30 -6.59 -28.86
C ILE A 153 -4.38 -6.35 -27.65
N PHE A 154 -4.70 -5.32 -26.88
CA PHE A 154 -3.99 -4.97 -25.66
C PHE A 154 -4.75 -5.44 -24.43
N ILE A 155 -4.06 -6.09 -23.51
CA ILE A 155 -4.60 -6.49 -22.20
C ILE A 155 -3.70 -5.89 -21.12
N LEU A 156 -4.19 -4.84 -20.51
CA LEU A 156 -3.49 -4.12 -19.44
C LEU A 156 -3.93 -4.69 -18.10
N ALA A 157 -3.00 -5.02 -17.22
CA ALA A 157 -3.31 -5.46 -15.85
C ALA A 157 -2.73 -4.49 -14.83
N THR A 158 -3.48 -4.19 -13.77
CA THR A 158 -3.05 -3.29 -12.70
C THR A 158 -3.61 -3.69 -11.35
N THR A 159 -2.81 -3.48 -10.30
CA THR A 159 -3.27 -3.56 -8.91
C THR A 159 -3.84 -2.22 -8.42
N GLU A 160 -3.52 -1.10 -9.09
CA GLU A 160 -3.87 0.25 -8.66
C GLU A 160 -4.61 1.03 -9.75
N LYS A 161 -5.92 0.78 -9.87
CA LYS A 161 -6.80 1.45 -10.85
C LYS A 161 -6.75 2.97 -10.76
N HIS A 162 -6.61 3.52 -9.55
CA HIS A 162 -6.60 4.96 -9.32
C HIS A 162 -5.36 5.68 -9.88
N LYS A 163 -4.27 4.96 -10.16
CA LYS A 163 -3.06 5.50 -10.80
C LYS A 163 -3.14 5.51 -12.33
N ILE A 164 -4.15 4.88 -12.92
CA ILE A 164 -4.32 4.83 -14.37
C ILE A 164 -4.95 6.13 -14.86
N LEU A 165 -4.38 6.69 -15.93
CA LEU A 165 -4.86 7.92 -16.53
C LEU A 165 -6.31 7.77 -17.05
N PRO A 166 -7.20 8.76 -16.83
CA PRO A 166 -8.57 8.74 -17.35
C PRO A 166 -8.63 8.57 -18.88
N THR A 167 -7.63 9.05 -19.60
CA THR A 167 -7.48 8.90 -21.05
C THR A 167 -7.32 7.45 -21.50
N ILE A 168 -6.68 6.59 -20.69
CA ILE A 168 -6.58 5.14 -20.90
C ILE A 168 -7.88 4.45 -20.52
N LEU A 169 -8.45 4.80 -19.35
CA LEU A 169 -9.71 4.23 -18.88
C LEU A 169 -10.86 4.40 -19.90
N SER A 170 -10.91 5.54 -20.58
CA SER A 170 -11.95 5.81 -21.59
C SER A 170 -11.80 5.01 -22.90
N ARG A 171 -10.62 4.39 -23.13
CA ARG A 171 -10.31 3.63 -24.36
C ARG A 171 -10.24 2.13 -24.12
N CYS A 172 -10.29 1.69 -22.85
CA CYS A 172 -10.22 0.28 -22.49
C CYS A 172 -11.55 -0.23 -21.95
N GLN A 173 -11.89 -1.46 -22.30
CA GLN A 173 -12.96 -2.18 -21.62
C GLN A 173 -12.44 -2.66 -20.25
N THR A 174 -13.00 -2.11 -19.17
CA THR A 174 -12.51 -2.36 -17.80
C THR A 174 -13.22 -3.53 -17.16
N TYR A 175 -12.45 -4.40 -16.51
CA TYR A 175 -12.89 -5.55 -15.71
C TYR A 175 -12.31 -5.45 -14.30
N ASP A 176 -13.18 -5.43 -13.30
CA ASP A 176 -12.78 -5.35 -11.90
C ASP A 176 -12.78 -6.76 -11.28
N PHE A 177 -11.58 -7.26 -10.95
CA PHE A 177 -11.37 -8.55 -10.30
C PHE A 177 -11.56 -8.43 -8.80
N ASN A 178 -12.40 -9.28 -8.24
CA ASN A 178 -12.66 -9.33 -6.83
C ASN A 178 -11.69 -10.26 -6.09
N ARG A 179 -11.59 -10.08 -4.76
CA ARG A 179 -10.94 -11.07 -3.90
C ARG A 179 -11.68 -12.39 -3.96
N ILE A 180 -10.92 -13.47 -3.93
CA ILE A 180 -11.49 -14.83 -3.93
C ILE A 180 -11.95 -15.15 -2.51
N THR A 181 -13.13 -15.72 -2.37
CA THR A 181 -13.66 -16.09 -1.06
C THR A 181 -12.83 -17.19 -0.41
N VAL A 182 -12.78 -17.19 0.92
CA VAL A 182 -12.02 -18.19 1.71
C VAL A 182 -12.46 -19.61 1.35
N ASP A 183 -13.76 -19.87 1.19
CA ASP A 183 -14.29 -21.18 0.82
C ASP A 183 -13.77 -21.67 -0.54
N ASN A 184 -13.66 -20.78 -1.52
CA ASN A 184 -13.13 -21.13 -2.84
C ASN A 184 -11.63 -21.42 -2.78
N ILE A 185 -10.88 -20.67 -1.97
CA ILE A 185 -9.46 -20.94 -1.75
C ILE A 185 -9.26 -22.29 -1.07
N VAL A 186 -10.03 -22.58 -0.01
CA VAL A 186 -9.98 -23.87 0.71
C VAL A 186 -10.28 -25.04 -0.22
N LYS A 187 -11.32 -24.93 -1.06
CA LYS A 187 -11.66 -25.96 -2.05
C LYS A 187 -10.50 -26.24 -3.01
N ASN A 188 -9.84 -25.18 -3.51
CA ASN A 188 -8.71 -25.32 -4.39
C ASN A 188 -7.49 -25.91 -3.68
N LEU A 189 -7.14 -25.41 -2.50
CA LEU A 189 -6.03 -25.96 -1.70
C LEU A 189 -6.24 -27.43 -1.37
N ARG A 190 -7.47 -27.87 -1.08
CA ARG A 190 -7.79 -29.28 -0.84
C ARG A 190 -7.55 -30.13 -2.09
N MET A 191 -7.93 -29.64 -3.26
CA MET A 191 -7.65 -30.32 -4.53
C MET A 191 -6.14 -30.42 -4.77
N VAL A 192 -5.39 -29.34 -4.53
CA VAL A 192 -3.93 -29.33 -4.68
C VAL A 192 -3.27 -30.28 -3.68
N ALA A 193 -3.67 -30.27 -2.41
CA ALA A 193 -3.18 -31.17 -1.36
C ALA A 193 -3.39 -32.65 -1.74
N SER A 194 -4.58 -32.97 -2.24
CA SER A 194 -4.88 -34.33 -2.73
C SER A 194 -4.00 -34.73 -3.91
N SER A 195 -3.72 -33.79 -4.83
CA SER A 195 -2.86 -34.03 -6.01
C SER A 195 -1.39 -34.21 -5.64
N GLU A 196 -0.92 -33.53 -4.59
CA GLU A 196 0.46 -33.63 -4.07
C GLU A 196 0.63 -34.76 -3.04
N GLY A 197 -0.45 -35.46 -2.66
CA GLY A 197 -0.40 -36.51 -1.64
C GLY A 197 -0.14 -35.97 -0.22
N VAL A 198 -0.54 -34.75 0.08
CA VAL A 198 -0.38 -34.09 1.36
C VAL A 198 -1.63 -34.31 2.21
N SER A 199 -1.46 -34.83 3.43
CA SER A 199 -2.52 -34.95 4.44
C SER A 199 -2.57 -33.66 5.23
N ILE A 200 -3.68 -32.94 5.13
CA ILE A 200 -3.92 -31.66 5.83
C ILE A 200 -5.40 -31.54 6.20
N ASP A 201 -5.67 -31.03 7.39
CA ASP A 201 -7.02 -30.84 7.90
C ASP A 201 -7.66 -29.54 7.38
N ASP A 202 -8.99 -29.48 7.41
CA ASP A 202 -9.76 -28.35 6.90
C ASP A 202 -9.47 -27.06 7.70
N GLU A 203 -9.23 -27.17 9.00
CA GLU A 203 -8.91 -26.01 9.86
C GLU A 203 -7.58 -25.38 9.44
N SER A 204 -6.58 -26.19 9.13
CA SER A 204 -5.30 -25.75 8.57
C SER A 204 -5.46 -25.05 7.22
N LEU A 205 -6.27 -25.60 6.33
CA LEU A 205 -6.57 -24.98 5.03
C LEU A 205 -7.28 -23.63 5.19
N HIS A 206 -8.19 -23.51 6.16
CA HIS A 206 -8.84 -22.23 6.47
C HIS A 206 -7.85 -21.17 6.98
N VAL A 207 -6.90 -21.54 7.84
CA VAL A 207 -5.86 -20.63 8.32
C VAL A 207 -5.01 -20.11 7.16
N ILE A 208 -4.60 -21.00 6.25
CA ILE A 208 -3.84 -20.63 5.05
C ILE A 208 -4.65 -19.69 4.16
N ALA A 209 -5.92 -20.03 3.89
CA ALA A 209 -6.81 -19.24 3.05
C ALA A 209 -7.10 -17.85 3.63
N HIS A 210 -7.34 -17.76 4.94
CA HIS A 210 -7.53 -16.50 5.63
C HIS A 210 -6.26 -15.61 5.59
N LYS A 211 -5.08 -16.22 5.79
CA LYS A 211 -3.80 -15.52 5.70
C LYS A 211 -3.49 -14.96 4.31
N ALA A 212 -4.01 -15.61 3.26
CA ALA A 212 -3.84 -15.22 1.86
C ALA A 212 -4.72 -14.03 1.44
N ASP A 213 -5.68 -13.61 2.27
CA ASP A 213 -6.51 -12.41 2.08
C ASP A 213 -7.13 -12.31 0.67
N GLY A 214 -7.68 -13.42 0.18
CA GLY A 214 -8.35 -13.49 -1.12
C GLY A 214 -7.43 -13.61 -2.33
N ALA A 215 -6.12 -13.82 -2.14
CA ALA A 215 -5.12 -13.98 -3.20
C ALA A 215 -4.73 -15.46 -3.38
N MET A 216 -5.19 -16.12 -4.45
CA MET A 216 -4.88 -17.53 -4.72
C MET A 216 -3.38 -17.81 -4.86
N ARG A 217 -2.62 -16.89 -5.49
CA ARG A 217 -1.17 -17.03 -5.66
C ARG A 217 -0.45 -17.09 -4.32
N ASP A 218 -0.87 -16.23 -3.38
CA ASP A 218 -0.27 -16.15 -2.05
C ASP A 218 -0.71 -17.36 -1.22
N ALA A 219 -1.97 -17.84 -1.36
CA ALA A 219 -2.46 -19.07 -0.73
C ALA A 219 -1.60 -20.29 -1.13
N LEU A 220 -1.33 -20.47 -2.43
CA LEU A 220 -0.50 -21.56 -2.92
C LEU A 220 0.96 -21.43 -2.47
N THR A 221 1.49 -20.19 -2.39
CA THR A 221 2.85 -19.96 -1.89
C THR A 221 2.95 -20.30 -0.39
N ILE A 222 1.96 -19.89 0.41
CA ILE A 222 1.88 -20.21 1.83
C ILE A 222 1.72 -21.72 2.03
N PHE A 223 0.93 -22.39 1.18
CA PHE A 223 0.77 -23.84 1.20
C PHE A 223 2.12 -24.54 0.94
N ASP A 224 2.86 -24.15 -0.10
CA ASP A 224 4.18 -24.71 -0.39
C ASP A 224 5.17 -24.53 0.78
N GLN A 225 5.19 -23.34 1.39
CA GLN A 225 6.01 -23.05 2.57
C GLN A 225 5.62 -23.97 3.75
N THR A 226 4.33 -24.18 3.95
CA THR A 226 3.81 -25.03 5.02
C THR A 226 4.20 -26.49 4.79
N VAL A 227 4.05 -27.00 3.56
CA VAL A 227 4.45 -28.36 3.20
C VAL A 227 5.97 -28.53 3.31
N ALA A 228 6.75 -27.54 2.91
CA ALA A 228 8.21 -27.58 3.06
C ALA A 228 8.66 -27.65 4.53
N PHE A 229 7.90 -27.02 5.45
CA PHE A 229 8.19 -27.04 6.88
C PHE A 229 7.70 -28.30 7.59
N CYS A 230 6.46 -28.74 7.31
CA CYS A 230 5.79 -29.84 8.02
C CYS A 230 6.00 -31.22 7.35
N GLY A 231 6.38 -31.24 6.06
CA GLY A 231 6.37 -32.48 5.24
C GLY A 231 4.96 -32.79 4.73
N THR A 232 4.69 -34.09 4.50
CA THR A 232 3.43 -34.56 3.92
C THR A 232 2.29 -34.73 4.92
N ASP A 233 2.56 -34.69 6.22
CA ASP A 233 1.56 -34.77 7.30
C ASP A 233 1.52 -33.42 8.03
N VAL A 234 0.59 -32.57 7.62
CA VAL A 234 0.49 -31.17 8.08
C VAL A 234 -0.52 -31.08 9.21
N LYS A 235 -0.05 -30.77 10.43
CA LYS A 235 -0.88 -30.59 11.62
C LYS A 235 -1.21 -29.12 11.87
N TYR A 236 -2.39 -28.84 12.37
CA TYR A 236 -2.88 -27.49 12.67
C TYR A 236 -1.90 -26.64 13.48
N GLN A 237 -1.32 -27.21 14.54
CA GLN A 237 -0.37 -26.47 15.38
C GLN A 237 0.92 -26.07 14.65
N ASP A 238 1.39 -26.92 13.72
CA ASP A 238 2.58 -26.62 12.93
C ASP A 238 2.32 -25.53 11.89
N VAL A 239 1.10 -25.50 11.33
CA VAL A 239 0.64 -24.41 10.45
C VAL A 239 0.64 -23.07 11.19
N LEU A 240 0.06 -23.02 12.39
CA LEU A 240 0.03 -21.80 13.19
C LEU A 240 1.44 -21.28 13.51
N ARG A 241 2.37 -22.19 13.88
CA ARG A 241 3.76 -21.84 14.14
C ARG A 241 4.47 -21.30 12.90
N ASN A 242 4.33 -22.00 11.77
CA ASN A 242 4.98 -21.62 10.52
C ASN A 242 4.48 -20.26 10.01
N LEU A 243 3.19 -20.01 10.08
CA LEU A 243 2.57 -18.77 9.60
C LEU A 243 2.61 -17.63 10.62
N ASN A 244 3.10 -17.90 11.82
CA ASN A 244 3.12 -16.96 12.93
C ASN A 244 1.72 -16.37 13.18
N VAL A 245 0.69 -17.23 13.15
CA VAL A 245 -0.71 -16.91 13.42
C VAL A 245 -1.03 -17.28 14.85
N LEU A 246 -1.63 -16.37 15.60
CA LEU A 246 -2.04 -16.61 16.96
C LEU A 246 -3.20 -17.64 16.97
N ASP A 247 -3.06 -18.67 17.81
CA ASP A 247 -4.12 -19.65 18.00
C ASP A 247 -5.37 -18.97 18.59
N TYR A 248 -6.54 -19.30 18.05
CA TYR A 248 -7.82 -18.82 18.57
C TYR A 248 -8.01 -19.11 20.06
N GLU A 249 -7.43 -20.20 20.57
CA GLU A 249 -7.49 -20.59 21.98
C GLU A 249 -7.00 -19.48 22.92
N TYR A 250 -5.95 -18.74 22.54
CA TYR A 250 -5.46 -17.60 23.33
C TYR A 250 -6.52 -16.49 23.40
N SER A 251 -7.16 -16.18 22.29
CA SER A 251 -8.19 -15.14 22.24
C SER A 251 -9.43 -15.54 23.04
N PHE A 252 -9.88 -16.81 22.94
CA PHE A 252 -10.96 -17.34 23.77
C PHE A 252 -10.63 -17.28 25.26
N SER A 253 -9.41 -17.71 25.65
CA SER A 253 -8.96 -17.68 27.05
C SER A 253 -8.85 -16.26 27.60
N LEU A 254 -8.38 -15.30 26.78
CA LEU A 254 -8.31 -13.89 27.17
C LEU A 254 -9.68 -13.28 27.43
N VAL A 255 -10.65 -13.51 26.54
CA VAL A 255 -12.01 -12.99 26.72
C VAL A 255 -12.65 -13.60 27.99
N ASP A 256 -12.46 -14.89 28.24
CA ASP A 256 -12.93 -15.53 29.47
C ASP A 256 -12.25 -14.93 30.72
N ALA A 257 -10.96 -14.60 30.67
CA ALA A 257 -10.25 -13.89 31.75
C ALA A 257 -10.80 -12.46 31.94
N PHE A 258 -11.08 -11.73 30.87
CA PHE A 258 -11.67 -10.38 30.95
C PHE A 258 -13.06 -10.39 31.57
N LEU A 259 -13.90 -11.36 31.23
CA LEU A 259 -15.24 -11.51 31.81
C LEU A 259 -15.19 -11.81 33.33
N GLN A 260 -14.14 -12.52 33.78
CA GLN A 260 -13.90 -12.82 35.19
C GLN A 260 -13.19 -11.69 35.94
N GLY A 261 -12.67 -10.67 35.24
CA GLY A 261 -11.86 -9.61 35.82
C GLY A 261 -10.43 -10.03 36.19
N ASP A 262 -9.96 -11.18 35.66
CA ASP A 262 -8.65 -11.77 35.95
C ASP A 262 -7.56 -11.16 35.05
N TYR A 263 -7.12 -9.92 35.40
CA TYR A 263 -6.03 -9.26 34.68
C TYR A 263 -4.66 -9.98 34.82
N PRO A 264 -4.31 -10.63 35.97
CA PRO A 264 -3.07 -11.39 36.07
C PRO A 264 -2.99 -12.51 35.02
N LYS A 265 -4.06 -13.26 34.83
CA LYS A 265 -4.13 -14.31 33.79
C LYS A 265 -3.96 -13.73 32.39
N ALA A 266 -4.59 -12.59 32.10
CA ALA A 266 -4.45 -11.93 30.80
C ALA A 266 -3.00 -11.50 30.52
N LEU A 267 -2.27 -10.98 31.54
CA LEU A 267 -0.87 -10.62 31.41
C LEU A 267 0.04 -11.83 31.22
N VAL A 268 -0.23 -12.94 31.92
CA VAL A 268 0.54 -14.20 31.75
C VAL A 268 0.36 -14.76 30.34
N VAL A 269 -0.88 -14.78 29.82
CA VAL A 269 -1.13 -15.21 28.44
C VAL A 269 -0.40 -14.32 27.43
N PHE A 270 -0.38 -13.01 27.65
CA PHE A 270 0.37 -12.09 26.79
C PHE A 270 1.87 -12.36 26.81
N ASP A 271 2.46 -12.58 28.01
CA ASP A 271 3.87 -12.89 28.15
C ASP A 271 4.23 -14.24 27.49
N GLU A 272 3.36 -15.24 27.62
CA GLU A 272 3.51 -16.54 26.93
C GLU A 272 3.55 -16.36 25.41
N VAL A 273 2.65 -15.56 24.85
CA VAL A 273 2.57 -15.26 23.41
C VAL A 273 3.87 -14.56 22.94
N LEU A 274 4.37 -13.58 23.71
CA LEU A 274 5.64 -12.92 23.40
C LEU A 274 6.85 -13.87 23.47
N THR A 275 6.88 -14.75 24.47
CA THR A 275 7.95 -15.75 24.65
C THR A 275 7.99 -16.75 23.48
N LYS A 276 6.85 -17.05 22.87
CA LYS A 276 6.75 -17.87 21.65
C LYS A 276 7.17 -17.11 20.37
N GLY A 277 7.58 -15.84 20.48
CA GLY A 277 8.08 -15.03 19.36
C GLY A 277 7.02 -14.30 18.54
N PHE A 278 5.78 -14.24 19.00
CA PHE A 278 4.74 -13.48 18.32
C PHE A 278 4.92 -11.97 18.46
N ASN A 279 4.58 -11.25 17.41
CA ASN A 279 4.62 -9.79 17.44
C ASN A 279 3.47 -9.23 18.30
N ALA A 280 3.79 -8.33 19.20
CA ALA A 280 2.84 -7.72 20.12
C ALA A 280 1.72 -6.94 19.43
N LEU A 281 1.99 -6.27 18.31
CA LEU A 281 0.98 -5.56 17.52
C LEU A 281 0.00 -6.54 16.87
N HIS A 282 0.51 -7.65 16.29
CA HIS A 282 -0.34 -8.69 15.72
C HIS A 282 -1.21 -9.38 16.76
N PHE A 283 -0.73 -9.51 17.99
CA PHE A 283 -1.52 -10.02 19.11
C PHE A 283 -2.75 -9.12 19.38
N VAL A 284 -2.56 -7.80 19.45
CA VAL A 284 -3.67 -6.84 19.67
C VAL A 284 -4.64 -6.87 18.49
N ALA A 285 -4.14 -6.91 17.26
CA ALA A 285 -4.96 -7.00 16.05
C ALA A 285 -5.79 -8.29 16.01
N ALA A 286 -5.22 -9.43 16.41
CA ALA A 286 -5.94 -10.68 16.53
C ALA A 286 -7.06 -10.61 17.59
N LEU A 287 -6.78 -9.98 18.73
CA LEU A 287 -7.76 -9.76 19.79
C LEU A 287 -8.89 -8.82 19.33
N SER A 288 -8.58 -7.73 18.59
CA SER A 288 -9.58 -6.85 17.98
C SER A 288 -10.50 -7.62 17.03
N SER A 289 -9.91 -8.44 16.15
CA SER A 289 -10.65 -9.27 15.20
C SER A 289 -11.56 -10.26 15.93
N HIS A 290 -11.07 -10.89 17.00
CA HIS A 290 -11.85 -11.83 17.81
C HIS A 290 -13.05 -11.14 18.49
N LEU A 291 -12.86 -9.94 19.07
CA LEU A 291 -13.96 -9.17 19.67
C LEU A 291 -15.01 -8.75 18.61
N ARG A 292 -14.57 -8.39 17.41
CA ARG A 292 -15.44 -8.09 16.27
C ARG A 292 -16.26 -9.32 15.89
N ASP A 293 -15.64 -10.49 15.80
CA ASP A 293 -16.29 -11.73 15.41
C ASP A 293 -17.31 -12.19 16.47
N LEU A 294 -17.00 -11.99 17.76
CA LEU A 294 -17.98 -12.19 18.85
C LEU A 294 -19.19 -11.25 18.71
N MET A 295 -18.97 -9.99 18.37
CA MET A 295 -20.04 -9.01 18.17
C MET A 295 -20.94 -9.40 16.98
N VAL A 296 -20.33 -9.84 15.87
CA VAL A 296 -21.06 -10.34 14.68
C VAL A 296 -21.84 -11.61 15.03
N SER A 297 -21.24 -12.57 15.77
CA SER A 297 -21.89 -13.81 16.20
C SER A 297 -23.10 -13.55 17.11
N LYS A 298 -23.04 -12.51 17.95
CA LYS A 298 -24.14 -12.11 18.84
C LYS A 298 -25.32 -11.49 18.10
N SER A 299 -25.06 -10.86 16.95
CA SER A 299 -26.09 -10.23 16.11
C SER A 299 -26.67 -11.27 15.17
N GLY A 300 -27.71 -11.97 15.57
CA GLY A 300 -28.33 -13.05 14.77
C GLY A 300 -28.58 -12.62 13.30
N GLY A 301 -28.24 -13.49 12.35
CA GLY A 301 -28.40 -13.25 10.90
C GLY A 301 -27.15 -12.68 10.19
N LEU A 302 -26.09 -12.33 10.90
CA LEU A 302 -24.84 -11.83 10.30
C LEU A 302 -23.74 -12.90 10.18
N GLU A 303 -24.07 -14.16 10.38
CA GLU A 303 -23.11 -15.28 10.36
C GLU A 303 -22.41 -15.47 9.02
N ALA A 304 -23.02 -15.03 7.94
CA ALA A 304 -22.41 -15.01 6.61
C ALA A 304 -21.16 -14.09 6.52
N LEU A 305 -21.00 -13.14 7.47
CA LEU A 305 -19.83 -12.28 7.57
C LEU A 305 -18.65 -12.93 8.32
N LEU A 306 -18.88 -14.12 8.91
CA LEU A 306 -17.86 -14.91 9.59
C LEU A 306 -17.28 -15.92 8.61
N GLU A 307 -16.10 -15.64 8.10
CA GLU A 307 -15.34 -16.53 7.21
C GLU A 307 -14.59 -17.61 8.03
N LEU A 308 -15.31 -18.32 8.92
CA LEU A 308 -14.76 -19.29 9.85
C LEU A 308 -15.35 -20.69 9.60
N PRO A 309 -14.61 -21.77 9.94
CA PRO A 309 -15.17 -23.13 9.95
C PRO A 309 -16.37 -23.26 10.90
N GLU A 310 -17.30 -24.16 10.59
CA GLU A 310 -18.50 -24.36 11.39
C GLU A 310 -18.22 -24.80 12.85
N SER A 311 -17.11 -25.51 13.08
CA SER A 311 -16.61 -25.87 14.41
C SER A 311 -16.31 -24.63 15.26
N LEU A 312 -15.63 -23.65 14.67
CA LEU A 312 -15.29 -22.39 15.33
C LEU A 312 -16.52 -21.48 15.48
N LYS A 313 -17.41 -21.40 14.51
CA LYS A 313 -18.64 -20.60 14.60
C LYS A 313 -19.50 -20.97 15.81
N LYS A 314 -19.59 -22.28 16.14
CA LYS A 314 -20.32 -22.73 17.36
C LYS A 314 -19.66 -22.19 18.64
N ARG A 315 -18.33 -22.26 18.74
CA ARG A 315 -17.59 -21.74 19.90
C ARG A 315 -17.72 -20.22 20.03
N TYR A 316 -17.68 -19.50 18.90
CA TYR A 316 -17.91 -18.04 18.90
C TYR A 316 -19.32 -17.70 19.41
N ARG A 317 -20.36 -18.43 19.00
CA ARG A 317 -21.73 -18.24 19.54
C ARG A 317 -21.79 -18.47 21.05
N GLU A 318 -21.24 -19.58 21.52
CA GLU A 318 -21.25 -19.93 22.96
C GLU A 318 -20.52 -18.86 23.80
N GLN A 319 -19.42 -18.31 23.34
CA GLN A 319 -18.73 -17.23 24.05
C GLN A 319 -19.44 -15.88 23.89
N ALA A 320 -19.99 -15.58 22.71
CA ALA A 320 -20.73 -14.35 22.44
C ALA A 320 -21.98 -14.22 23.31
N ASP A 321 -22.69 -15.35 23.60
CA ASP A 321 -23.86 -15.35 24.48
C ASP A 321 -23.49 -14.93 25.91
N ARG A 322 -22.30 -15.27 26.38
CA ARG A 322 -21.78 -14.90 27.71
C ARG A 322 -21.28 -13.45 27.76
N CYS A 323 -20.96 -12.85 26.62
CA CYS A 323 -20.40 -11.50 26.57
C CYS A 323 -21.50 -10.42 26.52
N PRO A 324 -21.53 -9.42 27.41
CA PRO A 324 -22.39 -8.24 27.26
C PRO A 324 -22.01 -7.43 26.01
N LEU A 325 -23.00 -6.89 25.30
CA LEU A 325 -22.74 -6.07 24.10
C LEU A 325 -21.90 -4.81 24.41
N SER A 326 -22.14 -4.22 25.59
CA SER A 326 -21.36 -3.08 26.10
C SER A 326 -19.88 -3.41 26.27
N PHE A 327 -19.57 -4.63 26.77
CA PHE A 327 -18.20 -5.12 26.89
C PHE A 327 -17.53 -5.25 25.53
N LEU A 328 -18.21 -5.86 24.55
CA LEU A 328 -17.65 -6.03 23.19
C LEU A 328 -17.36 -4.69 22.52
N TYR A 329 -18.27 -3.72 22.65
CA TYR A 329 -18.10 -2.38 22.08
C TYR A 329 -16.96 -1.60 22.74
N GLU A 330 -16.92 -1.56 24.08
CA GLU A 330 -15.86 -0.89 24.83
C GLU A 330 -14.51 -1.59 24.62
N GLY A 331 -14.51 -2.91 24.58
CA GLY A 331 -13.35 -3.73 24.29
C GLY A 331 -12.74 -3.45 22.91
N LEU A 332 -13.58 -3.39 21.89
CA LEU A 332 -13.16 -3.06 20.53
C LEU A 332 -12.59 -1.65 20.44
N SER A 333 -13.21 -0.68 21.15
CA SER A 333 -12.69 0.69 21.23
C SER A 333 -11.29 0.75 21.87
N ILE A 334 -11.06 0.01 22.97
CA ILE A 334 -9.78 -0.03 23.67
C ILE A 334 -8.70 -0.68 22.79
N THR A 335 -9.00 -1.80 22.15
CA THR A 335 -8.02 -2.49 21.30
C THR A 335 -7.66 -1.67 20.07
N THR A 336 -8.63 -1.02 19.40
CA THR A 336 -8.37 -0.12 18.26
C THR A 336 -7.53 1.11 18.66
N GLN A 337 -7.80 1.70 19.83
CA GLN A 337 -6.96 2.77 20.39
C GLN A 337 -5.54 2.29 20.67
N CYS A 338 -5.40 1.07 21.20
CA CYS A 338 -4.10 0.47 21.47
C CYS A 338 -3.30 0.25 20.17
N GLU A 339 -3.93 -0.27 19.11
CA GLU A 339 -3.29 -0.45 17.80
C GLU A 339 -2.81 0.87 17.20
N SER A 340 -3.66 1.89 17.20
CA SER A 340 -3.32 3.20 16.64
C SER A 340 -2.21 3.91 17.42
N GLY A 341 -2.19 3.77 18.75
CA GLY A 341 -1.19 4.36 19.64
C GLY A 341 0.13 3.60 19.74
N TYR A 342 0.18 2.35 19.29
CA TYR A 342 1.32 1.45 19.50
C TYR A 342 2.64 2.01 18.96
N ARG A 343 2.65 2.56 17.74
CA ARG A 343 3.86 3.10 17.10
C ARG A 343 4.35 4.40 17.74
N ALA A 344 3.45 5.18 18.35
CA ALA A 344 3.77 6.43 19.01
C ALA A 344 4.19 6.23 20.49
N SER A 345 3.98 5.04 21.04
CA SER A 345 4.29 4.73 22.43
C SER A 345 5.78 4.57 22.68
N VAL A 346 6.29 5.21 23.74
CA VAL A 346 7.69 5.07 24.20
C VAL A 346 7.95 3.66 24.74
N ASN A 347 6.94 3.03 25.38
CA ASN A 347 7.01 1.65 25.86
C ASN A 347 5.84 0.85 25.29
N PRO A 348 6.01 0.21 24.12
CA PRO A 348 4.95 -0.54 23.46
C PRO A 348 4.41 -1.72 24.29
N ARG A 349 5.27 -2.39 25.08
CA ARG A 349 4.85 -3.50 25.93
C ARG A 349 3.89 -3.01 27.02
N LEU A 350 4.28 -1.98 27.77
CA LEU A 350 3.44 -1.40 28.82
C LEU A 350 2.12 -0.87 28.27
N HIS A 351 2.14 -0.32 27.05
CA HIS A 351 0.94 0.20 26.36
C HIS A 351 -0.11 -0.90 26.14
N ILE A 352 0.31 -2.11 25.74
CA ILE A 352 -0.56 -3.27 25.59
C ILE A 352 -0.99 -3.82 26.95
N GLU A 353 -0.07 -3.99 27.90
CA GLU A 353 -0.39 -4.47 29.24
C GLU A 353 -1.46 -3.59 29.91
N PHE A 354 -1.36 -2.28 29.75
CA PHE A 354 -2.36 -1.33 30.25
C PHE A 354 -3.73 -1.50 29.53
N ALA A 355 -3.74 -1.74 28.22
CA ALA A 355 -4.97 -2.03 27.48
C ALA A 355 -5.63 -3.33 27.98
N LEU A 356 -4.85 -4.39 28.21
CA LEU A 356 -5.36 -5.67 28.78
C LEU A 356 -5.93 -5.50 30.19
N MET A 357 -5.29 -4.71 31.05
CA MET A 357 -5.83 -4.37 32.36
C MET A 357 -7.15 -3.61 32.24
N ARG A 358 -7.24 -2.60 31.35
CA ARG A 358 -8.48 -1.87 31.10
C ARG A 358 -9.60 -2.80 30.65
N LEU A 359 -9.33 -3.75 29.75
CA LEU A 359 -10.29 -4.75 29.29
C LEU A 359 -10.82 -5.62 30.44
N SER A 360 -9.94 -6.05 31.35
CA SER A 360 -10.32 -6.84 32.51
C SER A 360 -11.20 -6.09 33.51
N PHE A 361 -11.08 -4.75 33.58
CA PHE A 361 -11.88 -3.93 34.50
C PHE A 361 -13.22 -3.46 33.92
N ILE A 362 -13.51 -3.67 32.64
CA ILE A 362 -14.81 -3.29 32.04
C ILE A 362 -15.97 -3.98 32.76
N CYS A 363 -15.87 -5.29 32.98
CA CYS A 363 -16.92 -6.08 33.64
C CYS A 363 -16.88 -5.95 35.17
N SER A 364 -15.76 -5.50 35.75
CA SER A 364 -15.57 -5.40 37.20
C SER A 364 -16.08 -4.07 37.78
N LYS A 365 -16.58 -3.14 36.98
CA LYS A 365 -17.20 -1.91 37.50
C LYS A 365 -18.46 -2.28 38.28
N PRO A 366 -18.52 -2.06 39.60
CA PRO A 366 -19.77 -2.18 40.32
C PRO A 366 -20.78 -1.22 39.70
N ALA A 367 -22.02 -1.69 39.47
CA ALA A 367 -23.11 -0.80 39.10
C ALA A 367 -23.11 0.41 40.04
N PRO A 368 -23.39 1.64 39.55
CA PRO A 368 -23.40 2.81 40.41
C PRO A 368 -24.38 2.53 41.58
N SER A 369 -23.79 2.28 42.73
CA SER A 369 -24.57 2.16 43.97
C SER A 369 -25.24 3.49 44.21
N ASN A 370 -26.58 3.51 44.17
CA ASN A 370 -27.39 4.58 44.70
C ASN A 370 -26.88 4.93 46.09
N VAL A 371 -26.17 6.05 46.22
CA VAL A 371 -25.86 6.61 47.51
C VAL A 371 -27.15 7.21 48.01
N GLN A 372 -27.86 6.44 48.87
CA GLN A 372 -28.91 6.98 49.73
C GLN A 372 -28.27 7.91 50.76
N ASP A 373 -28.89 9.09 50.87
CA ASP A 373 -28.67 10.12 51.86
C ASP A 373 -28.42 9.59 53.27
N GLY A 374 -27.27 9.92 53.82
CA GLY A 374 -26.92 9.76 55.24
C GLY A 374 -26.39 11.08 55.77
N LYS A 375 -27.24 11.76 56.54
CA LYS A 375 -27.07 13.05 57.25
C LYS A 375 -25.69 13.30 57.83
N ALA A 376 -25.28 14.55 57.66
CA ALA A 376 -24.20 15.25 58.34
C ALA A 376 -24.43 15.42 59.85
N PRO A 377 -23.40 15.84 60.65
CA PRO A 377 -23.53 17.14 61.26
C PRO A 377 -22.28 18.06 61.17
N LEU A 378 -22.63 19.31 60.98
CA LEU A 378 -22.03 20.60 61.26
C LEU A 378 -20.70 20.70 62.03
N ALA A 379 -19.83 21.56 61.52
CA ALA A 379 -19.26 22.64 62.33
C ALA A 379 -18.79 23.80 61.41
N ALA A 380 -19.16 25.01 61.83
CA ALA A 380 -19.11 26.29 61.16
C ALA A 380 -17.75 27.00 61.24
N GLN A 381 -17.50 27.92 60.28
CA GLN A 381 -17.09 29.33 60.52
C GLN A 381 -16.91 30.01 59.13
N LYS A 382 -17.80 30.94 58.83
CA LYS A 382 -17.85 32.40 58.80
C LYS A 382 -16.62 33.12 58.24
N THR A 383 -16.81 33.86 57.18
CA THR A 383 -16.80 35.31 56.87
C THR A 383 -16.45 35.47 55.38
N GLY A 384 -17.02 36.29 54.59
CA GLY A 384 -17.90 37.44 54.60
C GLY A 384 -17.92 38.07 53.23
N GLU A 385 -19.11 38.52 52.86
CA GLU A 385 -19.46 39.75 52.16
C GLU A 385 -18.99 40.01 50.72
N MET A 386 -19.94 40.11 49.91
CA MET A 386 -20.71 41.19 49.27
C MET A 386 -20.26 41.45 47.82
N LEU A 387 -21.05 41.53 46.80
CA LEU A 387 -22.19 42.38 46.41
C LEU A 387 -22.75 41.91 45.05
N ARG A 388 -24.05 41.71 44.98
CA ARG A 388 -25.10 42.25 44.06
C ARG A 388 -24.71 42.45 42.59
N SER A 389 -25.48 42.15 41.62
CA SER A 389 -26.89 42.08 41.22
C SER A 389 -26.88 41.98 39.71
N SER A 390 -27.71 41.38 38.94
CA SER A 390 -29.13 41.46 38.76
C SER A 390 -29.52 40.55 37.56
N GLU A 391 -30.55 39.77 37.76
CA GLU A 391 -31.47 39.32 36.69
C GLU A 391 -32.32 40.54 36.22
N PRO A 392 -33.10 40.49 35.12
CA PRO A 392 -34.16 39.48 34.94
C PRO A 392 -34.61 39.11 33.49
N SER A 393 -35.39 38.06 33.45
CA SER A 393 -36.69 37.84 32.81
C SER A 393 -36.81 37.35 31.37
N ARG A 394 -37.42 36.20 31.31
CA ARG A 394 -38.30 35.57 30.29
C ARG A 394 -39.51 36.48 29.95
N PRO A 395 -40.22 36.30 28.79
CA PRO A 395 -41.38 35.41 28.75
C PRO A 395 -41.56 34.62 27.42
N GLU A 396 -41.94 33.37 27.47
CA GLU A 396 -43.27 32.76 27.30
C GLU A 396 -43.92 32.84 25.91
N SER A 397 -44.29 31.66 25.49
CA SER A 397 -45.09 31.22 24.34
C SER A 397 -46.55 31.77 24.35
N PRO A 398 -47.40 31.54 23.32
CA PRO A 398 -48.08 30.30 23.02
C PRO A 398 -48.33 30.08 21.50
N GLY A 399 -48.59 28.95 20.92
CA GLY A 399 -49.57 27.90 21.15
C GLY A 399 -50.37 27.62 19.92
N THR A 400 -50.54 26.36 19.58
CA THR A 400 -51.75 25.68 19.12
C THR A 400 -52.10 25.53 17.62
N SER A 401 -52.15 24.30 17.22
CA SER A 401 -53.19 23.45 16.58
C SER A 401 -53.24 23.38 15.05
N VAL A 402 -53.03 22.19 14.50
CA VAL A 402 -53.91 21.05 14.22
C VAL A 402 -54.60 21.08 12.82
N ILE A 403 -54.62 19.89 12.19
CA ILE A 403 -55.55 19.32 11.17
C ILE A 403 -55.14 19.47 9.69
N SER A 404 -54.66 18.43 9.11
CA SER A 404 -55.20 17.26 8.36
C SER A 404 -55.73 17.51 6.95
N THR A 405 -55.48 16.50 6.16
CA THR A 405 -56.19 15.95 4.99
C THR A 405 -55.83 16.47 3.60
N GLY A 406 -55.25 15.57 2.81
CA GLY A 406 -55.89 14.82 1.72
C GLY A 406 -55.91 15.52 0.35
N GLY A 407 -55.55 14.78 -0.66
CA GLY A 407 -56.09 15.02 -1.98
C GLY A 407 -55.10 14.86 -3.11
N GLU A 408 -55.35 13.82 -3.84
CA GLU A 408 -54.76 13.37 -5.11
C GLU A 408 -54.97 14.36 -6.26
N ALA A 409 -54.18 14.08 -7.30
CA ALA A 409 -54.48 14.10 -8.72
C ALA A 409 -53.90 15.20 -9.62
N GLU A 410 -53.23 14.66 -10.61
CA GLU A 410 -53.28 14.85 -12.07
C GLU A 410 -52.57 16.03 -12.73
N VAL A 411 -51.57 15.60 -13.52
CA VAL A 411 -51.33 15.80 -14.98
C VAL A 411 -51.75 17.13 -15.61
N GLU A 412 -50.80 17.87 -16.20
CA GLU A 412 -50.83 18.26 -17.61
C GLU A 412 -49.60 19.06 -18.10
N LYS A 413 -49.18 18.69 -19.23
CA LYS A 413 -48.32 19.15 -20.32
C LYS A 413 -47.85 20.61 -20.38
N SER A 414 -46.61 20.65 -20.95
CA SER A 414 -45.87 21.76 -21.54
C SER A 414 -46.63 22.79 -22.37
N PRO A 415 -46.08 24.04 -22.62
CA PRO A 415 -45.20 24.18 -23.79
C PRO A 415 -43.99 25.15 -23.63
N GLU A 416 -43.12 25.05 -24.63
CA GLU A 416 -41.95 25.83 -25.02
C GLU A 416 -41.99 27.36 -24.77
N ALA A 417 -40.85 27.92 -24.35
CA ALA A 417 -40.38 29.24 -24.80
C ALA A 417 -38.90 29.44 -24.49
N GLN A 418 -38.21 30.05 -25.41
CA GLN A 418 -36.79 30.29 -25.62
C GLN A 418 -36.11 31.29 -24.64
N PRO A 419 -34.82 31.63 -24.81
CA PRO A 419 -33.83 31.68 -23.71
C PRO A 419 -33.62 33.10 -23.14
N ARG A 420 -33.33 33.17 -21.87
CA ARG A 420 -32.75 34.36 -21.23
C ARG A 420 -31.47 33.99 -20.50
N GLU A 421 -30.38 34.62 -20.90
CA GLU A 421 -29.09 34.70 -20.28
C GLU A 421 -29.20 34.88 -18.75
N ARG A 422 -28.59 33.98 -17.99
CA ARG A 422 -28.28 34.22 -16.57
C ARG A 422 -26.80 33.97 -16.36
N ARG A 423 -26.12 35.05 -16.09
CA ARG A 423 -24.76 35.15 -15.58
C ARG A 423 -24.51 34.15 -14.45
N ALA A 424 -23.57 33.26 -14.65
CA ALA A 424 -23.00 32.40 -13.64
C ALA A 424 -22.15 33.24 -12.68
N ARG A 425 -22.48 33.21 -11.40
CA ARG A 425 -21.55 33.59 -10.34
C ARG A 425 -20.63 32.42 -10.07
N ALA A 426 -19.44 32.49 -10.63
CA ALA A 426 -18.33 31.64 -10.23
C ALA A 426 -17.76 32.15 -8.91
N ALA A 427 -17.72 31.30 -7.89
CA ALA A 427 -16.91 31.51 -6.70
C ALA A 427 -15.44 31.41 -7.11
N ARG A 428 -14.75 32.53 -7.09
CA ARG A 428 -13.31 32.62 -7.30
C ARG A 428 -12.62 32.48 -5.95
N THR A 429 -11.97 31.36 -5.71
CA THR A 429 -10.78 31.25 -4.91
C THR A 429 -9.59 31.27 -5.86
N GLY A 430 -9.18 32.46 -6.24
CA GLY A 430 -7.97 32.71 -6.98
C GLY A 430 -7.21 33.81 -6.28
N MET A 431 -6.04 33.49 -5.74
CA MET A 431 -5.08 34.48 -5.27
C MET A 431 -4.78 35.45 -6.41
N SER A 432 -5.11 36.70 -6.22
CA SER A 432 -4.84 37.79 -7.17
C SER A 432 -3.34 38.08 -7.18
N LEU A 433 -2.74 38.04 -8.36
CA LEU A 433 -1.38 38.49 -8.65
C LEU A 433 -1.09 39.96 -8.29
N LYS A 434 -2.11 40.71 -7.84
CA LYS A 434 -1.97 42.12 -7.39
C LYS A 434 -1.55 42.26 -5.93
N ALA A 435 -1.62 41.21 -5.11
CA ALA A 435 -1.18 41.24 -3.72
C ALA A 435 0.34 41.03 -3.55
N VAL A 436 1.08 40.79 -4.63
CA VAL A 436 2.55 40.65 -4.63
C VAL A 436 3.25 41.96 -5.01
N MET A 437 2.51 43.04 -5.34
CA MET A 437 3.09 44.31 -5.79
C MET A 437 2.86 45.49 -4.82
N GLU A 438 2.40 45.25 -3.60
CA GLU A 438 2.41 46.29 -2.55
C GLU A 438 3.45 45.88 -1.48
N GLU A 439 4.70 46.18 -1.74
CA GLU A 439 5.74 46.30 -0.72
C GLU A 439 5.55 47.62 0.03
N PRO A 440 5.65 47.63 1.37
CA PRO A 440 5.65 48.86 2.12
C PRO A 440 6.95 49.61 1.89
N GLN A 441 6.83 50.85 1.47
CA GLN A 441 7.92 51.85 1.33
C GLN A 441 8.55 52.15 2.69
N THR A 442 9.48 51.37 3.15
CA THR A 442 10.43 51.73 4.21
C THR A 442 11.68 50.84 4.13
N VAL A 443 12.42 50.88 3.05
CA VAL A 443 13.85 50.52 3.00
C VAL A 443 14.45 51.22 1.75
N GLN A 444 14.55 52.52 1.75
CA GLN A 444 15.38 53.28 0.80
C GLN A 444 16.65 53.80 1.50
N ALA A 445 17.39 52.92 2.16
CA ALA A 445 18.68 53.31 2.71
C ALA A 445 19.82 52.27 2.56
N GLU A 446 19.57 51.10 1.93
CA GLU A 446 20.61 50.07 1.76
C GLU A 446 20.85 49.61 0.32
N ALA A 447 20.25 50.25 -0.69
CA ALA A 447 20.36 49.84 -2.10
C ALA A 447 21.55 50.42 -2.86
N GLN A 448 22.64 50.80 -2.22
CA GLN A 448 23.84 51.35 -2.90
C GLN A 448 25.16 50.61 -2.60
N LYS A 449 25.12 49.33 -2.19
CA LYS A 449 26.31 48.50 -2.03
C LYS A 449 26.35 47.22 -2.89
N GLU A 450 25.40 47.03 -3.81
CA GLU A 450 25.23 45.75 -4.51
C GLU A 450 25.99 45.60 -5.86
N ASP A 451 26.82 46.53 -6.26
CA ASP A 451 27.48 46.50 -7.59
C ASP A 451 28.94 46.06 -7.59
N ALA A 452 29.52 45.72 -6.46
CA ALA A 452 30.89 45.23 -6.40
C ALA A 452 30.92 43.70 -6.53
N LEU A 453 31.67 43.15 -7.48
CA LEU A 453 31.96 41.72 -7.60
C LEU A 453 32.61 41.22 -6.29
N PRO A 454 32.06 40.20 -5.63
CA PRO A 454 32.62 39.68 -4.37
C PRO A 454 33.98 39.02 -4.63
N SER A 455 34.92 39.17 -3.69
CA SER A 455 36.23 38.51 -3.81
C SER A 455 36.08 36.98 -3.68
N ASP A 456 37.02 36.24 -4.30
CA ASP A 456 37.00 34.77 -4.27
C ASP A 456 37.10 34.22 -2.83
N GLU A 457 37.88 34.90 -1.99
CA GLU A 457 38.02 34.58 -0.58
C GLU A 457 36.71 34.78 0.18
N HIS A 458 35.94 35.82 -0.14
CA HIS A 458 34.63 36.08 0.44
C HIS A 458 33.61 35.00 0.05
N LEU A 459 33.59 34.54 -1.20
CA LEU A 459 32.72 33.47 -1.68
C LEU A 459 33.04 32.13 -1.00
N LYS A 460 34.35 31.81 -0.86
CA LYS A 460 34.80 30.60 -0.15
C LYS A 460 34.45 30.63 1.34
N ALA A 461 34.55 31.79 2.00
CA ALA A 461 34.23 31.97 3.40
C ALA A 461 32.72 31.85 3.66
N LYS A 462 31.86 32.25 2.71
CA LYS A 462 30.42 32.23 2.82
C LYS A 462 29.79 30.89 2.39
N TRP A 463 30.50 30.03 1.69
CA TRP A 463 30.00 28.74 1.27
C TRP A 463 29.55 27.80 2.43
N PRO A 464 30.27 27.70 3.57
CA PRO A 464 29.82 26.91 4.70
C PRO A 464 28.50 27.41 5.34
N GLU A 465 28.18 28.71 5.19
CA GLU A 465 26.90 29.25 5.66
C GLU A 465 25.73 28.73 4.82
N LEU A 466 25.94 28.53 3.51
CA LEU A 466 24.96 27.87 2.64
C LEU A 466 24.67 26.43 3.11
N ALA A 467 25.68 25.66 3.48
CA ALA A 467 25.49 24.30 3.99
C ALA A 467 24.64 24.27 5.28
N LYS A 468 24.74 25.31 6.13
CA LYS A 468 23.95 25.42 7.37
C LYS A 468 22.46 25.67 7.12
N ILE A 469 22.06 26.23 5.98
CA ILE A 469 20.66 26.45 5.63
C ILE A 469 19.93 25.11 5.39
N TYR A 470 20.67 24.07 4.99
CA TYR A 470 20.10 22.76 4.65
C TYR A 470 20.33 21.70 5.73
N VAL A 471 20.31 22.06 7.01
CA VAL A 471 20.45 21.12 8.14
C VAL A 471 19.38 20.03 8.10
N ASP A 472 18.16 20.34 7.64
CA ASP A 472 17.06 19.40 7.50
C ASP A 472 17.29 18.34 6.39
N LYS A 473 18.28 18.55 5.52
CA LYS A 473 18.67 17.65 4.43
C LYS A 473 20.13 17.17 4.62
N PRO A 474 20.42 16.24 5.53
CA PRO A 474 21.78 15.92 5.99
C PRO A 474 22.72 15.47 4.86
N ARG A 475 22.20 14.77 3.84
CA ARG A 475 22.98 14.35 2.67
C ARG A 475 23.45 15.54 1.83
N LEU A 476 22.60 16.54 1.64
CA LEU A 476 22.90 17.76 0.90
C LEU A 476 23.89 18.63 1.68
N ALA A 477 23.66 18.82 2.97
CA ALA A 477 24.54 19.57 3.86
C ALA A 477 25.96 18.98 3.90
N SER A 478 26.08 17.65 4.01
CA SER A 478 27.36 16.94 3.97
C SER A 478 28.07 17.11 2.62
N MET A 479 27.34 17.00 1.51
CA MET A 479 27.87 17.19 0.16
C MET A 479 28.41 18.62 -0.03
N LEU A 480 27.65 19.65 0.38
CA LEU A 480 28.07 21.05 0.29
C LEU A 480 29.27 21.38 1.19
N SER A 481 29.40 20.74 2.37
CA SER A 481 30.51 20.98 3.30
C SER A 481 31.83 20.36 2.87
N THR A 482 31.81 19.28 2.08
CA THR A 482 33.02 18.54 1.65
C THR A 482 33.50 18.92 0.25
N THR A 483 32.76 19.76 -0.46
CA THR A 483 33.03 20.11 -1.87
C THR A 483 34.13 21.15 -2.04
N VAL A 484 35.02 20.95 -3.04
CA VAL A 484 36.01 21.92 -3.49
C VAL A 484 35.36 22.87 -4.49
N LEU A 485 35.60 24.19 -4.32
CA LEU A 485 35.04 25.23 -5.14
C LEU A 485 36.07 25.74 -6.14
N ASP A 486 35.70 25.75 -7.42
CA ASP A 486 36.41 26.41 -8.50
C ASP A 486 35.63 27.66 -8.90
N ILE A 487 36.28 28.85 -8.82
CA ILE A 487 35.66 30.13 -9.12
C ILE A 487 36.29 30.70 -10.39
N VAL A 488 35.48 31.00 -11.37
CA VAL A 488 35.91 31.58 -12.66
C VAL A 488 35.10 32.85 -12.92
N GLU A 489 35.77 33.92 -13.30
CA GLU A 489 35.15 35.18 -13.71
C GLU A 489 34.97 35.21 -15.23
N THR A 490 33.72 35.40 -15.68
CA THR A 490 33.37 35.47 -17.09
C THR A 490 32.36 36.60 -17.30
N ASP A 491 32.63 37.53 -18.20
CA ASP A 491 31.72 38.62 -18.58
C ASP A 491 31.16 39.47 -17.40
N GLY A 492 32.01 39.76 -16.40
CA GLY A 492 31.58 40.56 -15.23
C GLY A 492 30.65 39.86 -14.27
N MET A 493 30.58 38.52 -14.34
CA MET A 493 29.86 37.64 -13.43
C MET A 493 30.79 36.55 -12.89
N LYS A 494 30.55 36.08 -11.65
CA LYS A 494 31.32 34.97 -11.06
C LYS A 494 30.57 33.67 -11.13
N THR A 495 31.15 32.71 -11.82
CA THR A 495 30.64 31.32 -11.86
C THR A 495 31.39 30.49 -10.82
N VAL A 496 30.67 30.03 -9.82
CA VAL A 496 31.17 29.14 -8.76
C VAL A 496 30.81 27.72 -9.14
N THR A 497 31.80 26.92 -9.51
CA THR A 497 31.65 25.51 -9.85
C THR A 497 31.97 24.67 -8.62
N PHE A 498 31.06 23.84 -8.20
CA PHE A 498 31.26 22.88 -7.11
C PHE A 498 31.23 21.44 -7.62
N ARG A 499 32.03 20.57 -6.99
CA ARG A 499 32.26 19.21 -7.47
C ARG A 499 31.41 18.22 -6.71
N VAL A 500 30.79 17.28 -7.43
CA VAL A 500 30.01 16.14 -6.88
C VAL A 500 30.70 14.83 -7.24
N VAL A 501 30.33 13.76 -6.52
CA VAL A 501 31.06 12.47 -6.58
C VAL A 501 30.68 11.64 -7.82
N ASN A 502 29.46 11.78 -8.36
CA ASN A 502 28.99 10.98 -9.51
C ASN A 502 27.97 11.75 -10.37
N ASP A 503 27.74 11.26 -11.59
CA ASP A 503 26.80 11.84 -12.55
C ASP A 503 25.36 11.88 -12.04
N ALA A 504 24.91 10.85 -11.30
CA ALA A 504 23.56 10.82 -10.74
C ALA A 504 23.32 11.95 -9.71
N GLN A 505 24.34 12.32 -8.94
CA GLN A 505 24.26 13.49 -8.04
C GLN A 505 24.24 14.80 -8.82
N LYS A 506 25.02 14.90 -9.90
CA LYS A 506 25.01 16.05 -10.79
C LYS A 506 23.63 16.28 -11.38
N ASP A 507 23.04 15.28 -12.02
CA ASP A 507 21.71 15.36 -12.65
C ASP A 507 20.62 15.71 -11.64
N TRP A 508 20.70 15.15 -10.43
CA TRP A 508 19.75 15.45 -9.35
C TRP A 508 19.84 16.90 -8.88
N VAL A 509 21.05 17.43 -8.70
CA VAL A 509 21.25 18.82 -8.28
C VAL A 509 20.86 19.79 -9.40
N GLU A 510 21.26 19.53 -10.64
CA GLU A 510 20.94 20.38 -11.81
C GLU A 510 19.43 20.43 -12.06
N SER A 511 18.72 19.30 -11.96
CA SER A 511 17.29 19.25 -12.29
C SER A 511 16.36 19.76 -11.19
N LYS A 512 16.75 19.68 -9.91
CA LYS A 512 15.83 19.94 -8.79
C LYS A 512 16.25 21.02 -7.81
N LEU A 513 17.54 21.31 -7.69
CA LEU A 513 18.06 22.12 -6.59
C LEU A 513 18.90 23.30 -7.03
N LEU A 514 19.42 23.33 -8.25
CA LEU A 514 20.39 24.34 -8.69
C LEU A 514 19.85 25.77 -8.52
N HIS A 515 18.62 26.04 -8.93
CA HIS A 515 18.00 27.36 -8.80
C HIS A 515 17.76 27.78 -7.35
N GLU A 516 17.40 26.83 -6.48
CA GLU A 516 17.19 27.09 -5.05
C GLU A 516 18.53 27.40 -4.36
N LEU A 517 19.58 26.62 -4.66
CA LEU A 517 20.93 26.81 -4.15
C LEU A 517 21.53 28.14 -4.61
N GLU A 518 21.36 28.48 -5.88
CA GLU A 518 21.81 29.73 -6.44
C GLU A 518 21.13 30.93 -5.81
N GLY A 519 19.82 30.90 -5.65
CA GLY A 519 19.04 31.94 -4.98
C GLY A 519 19.45 32.16 -3.53
N ASN A 520 19.69 31.08 -2.78
CA ASN A 520 20.12 31.15 -1.39
C ASN A 520 21.59 31.60 -1.28
N PHE A 521 22.46 31.15 -2.20
CA PHE A 521 23.86 31.58 -2.19
C PHE A 521 24.03 33.07 -2.54
N ARG A 522 23.26 33.59 -3.49
CA ARG A 522 23.20 35.04 -3.80
C ARG A 522 22.79 35.87 -2.56
N LYS A 523 21.84 35.41 -1.76
CA LYS A 523 21.45 36.07 -0.52
C LYS A 523 22.55 36.06 0.54
N VAL A 524 23.23 34.90 0.71
CA VAL A 524 24.31 34.74 1.69
C VAL A 524 25.58 35.52 1.29
N ALA A 525 25.89 35.58 0.01
CA ALA A 525 27.03 36.28 -0.52
C ALA A 525 26.80 37.79 -0.77
N GLY A 526 25.50 38.24 -0.74
CA GLY A 526 25.13 39.66 -0.91
C GLY A 526 25.43 40.22 -2.31
N SER A 527 25.41 39.39 -3.37
CA SER A 527 25.64 39.81 -4.77
C SER A 527 24.75 39.03 -5.74
N ALA A 528 24.11 39.76 -6.65
CA ALA A 528 23.28 39.19 -7.71
C ALA A 528 24.08 38.58 -8.87
N LYS A 529 25.39 38.91 -9.00
CA LYS A 529 26.26 38.51 -10.12
C LYS A 529 27.00 37.20 -9.89
N ILE A 530 26.30 36.19 -9.30
CA ILE A 530 26.85 34.87 -9.00
C ILE A 530 26.00 33.80 -9.68
N TYR A 531 26.69 32.87 -10.39
CA TYR A 531 26.06 31.66 -10.94
C TYR A 531 26.69 30.43 -10.33
N LEU A 532 25.85 29.41 -10.09
CA LEU A 532 26.30 28.09 -9.63
C LEU A 532 26.36 27.11 -10.79
N ARG A 533 27.44 26.34 -10.86
CA ARG A 533 27.61 25.23 -11.80
C ARG A 533 28.03 23.97 -11.05
N VAL A 534 27.59 22.82 -11.52
CA VAL A 534 27.96 21.50 -10.94
C VAL A 534 28.91 20.79 -11.89
N SER A 535 29.99 20.22 -11.38
CA SER A 535 30.89 19.34 -12.13
C SER A 535 31.11 18.04 -11.38
N VAL A 536 31.42 16.99 -12.11
CA VAL A 536 31.80 15.70 -11.50
C VAL A 536 33.31 15.75 -11.25
N ALA A 537 33.74 15.25 -10.09
CA ALA A 537 35.17 15.14 -9.80
C ALA A 537 35.81 14.18 -10.80
N PRO A 538 36.97 14.53 -11.42
CA PRO A 538 37.70 13.60 -12.26
C PRO A 538 38.17 12.40 -11.43
N ASP A 539 38.20 11.21 -12.04
CA ASP A 539 38.47 9.87 -11.43
C ASP A 539 39.95 9.69 -10.92
N ASP A 540 40.68 10.76 -10.65
CA ASP A 540 42.09 10.73 -10.22
C ASP A 540 42.32 10.68 -8.69
N ALA A 541 41.28 10.49 -7.88
CA ALA A 541 41.46 10.19 -6.46
C ALA A 541 41.55 8.66 -6.28
N PRO A 542 42.59 8.13 -5.53
CA PRO A 542 42.65 6.70 -5.26
C PRO A 542 41.34 6.27 -4.58
N GLU A 543 40.60 5.42 -5.26
CA GLU A 543 39.37 4.79 -4.74
C GLU A 543 39.69 4.17 -3.37
N GLN A 544 39.33 4.81 -2.28
CA GLN A 544 39.04 4.10 -1.05
C GLN A 544 37.78 3.29 -1.32
N LYS A 545 37.97 2.07 -1.82
CA LYS A 545 36.91 1.04 -1.92
C LYS A 545 36.30 0.90 -0.54
N LYS A 546 35.16 1.51 -0.31
CA LYS A 546 34.32 1.18 0.86
C LYS A 546 33.82 -0.22 0.66
N ILE A 547 34.48 -1.16 1.31
CA ILE A 547 34.17 -2.57 1.27
C ILE A 547 32.91 -2.80 2.08
N TYR A 548 31.81 -3.18 1.41
CA TYR A 548 30.50 -3.39 2.04
C TYR A 548 30.26 -4.85 2.46
N MET A 549 31.03 -5.80 1.92
CA MET A 549 30.89 -7.20 2.24
C MET A 549 31.75 -7.56 3.46
N PRO A 550 31.18 -8.30 4.45
CA PRO A 550 31.93 -8.73 5.63
C PRO A 550 33.17 -9.56 5.30
N SER A 551 33.13 -10.39 4.25
CA SER A 551 34.24 -11.19 3.74
C SER A 551 35.43 -10.35 3.24
N ASP A 552 35.13 -9.20 2.63
CA ASP A 552 36.18 -8.33 2.09
C ASP A 552 36.76 -7.42 3.18
N GLN A 553 35.96 -7.03 4.18
CA GLN A 553 36.44 -6.35 5.39
C GLN A 553 37.39 -7.24 6.18
N ALA A 554 37.07 -8.54 6.31
CA ALA A 554 37.95 -9.50 6.97
C ALA A 554 39.28 -9.68 6.23
N LYS A 555 39.28 -9.72 4.88
CA LYS A 555 40.50 -9.80 4.06
C LYS A 555 41.36 -8.54 4.21
N GLU A 556 40.75 -7.37 4.30
CA GLU A 556 41.46 -6.11 4.48
C GLU A 556 42.08 -6.01 5.89
N LEU A 557 41.36 -6.41 6.94
CA LEU A 557 41.88 -6.51 8.30
C LEU A 557 43.08 -7.48 8.42
N MET A 558 43.03 -8.63 7.71
CA MET A 558 44.13 -9.55 7.62
C MET A 558 45.34 -9.00 6.82
N ALA A 559 45.08 -8.10 5.86
CA ALA A 559 46.16 -7.44 5.12
C ALA A 559 46.84 -6.33 5.93
N GLN A 560 46.10 -5.67 6.82
CA GLN A 560 46.61 -4.58 7.66
C GLN A 560 47.24 -5.02 8.97
N ASN A 561 46.93 -6.26 9.44
CA ASN A 561 47.41 -6.73 10.76
C ASN A 561 47.81 -8.21 10.70
N ASP A 562 49.12 -8.46 10.88
CA ASP A 562 49.69 -9.81 10.85
C ASP A 562 49.24 -10.69 12.01
N GLU A 563 48.88 -10.10 13.16
CA GLU A 563 48.35 -10.85 14.33
C GLU A 563 46.95 -11.42 14.03
N VAL A 564 46.11 -10.67 13.32
CA VAL A 564 44.78 -11.13 12.90
C VAL A 564 44.92 -12.27 11.87
N ARG A 565 45.91 -12.18 10.97
CA ARG A 565 46.20 -13.25 10.02
C ARG A 565 46.62 -14.54 10.69
N ASN A 566 47.48 -14.47 11.73
CA ASN A 566 47.93 -15.62 12.51
C ASN A 566 46.76 -16.21 13.29
N LEU A 567 45.93 -15.40 13.91
CA LEU A 567 44.75 -15.85 14.67
C LEU A 567 43.74 -16.63 13.79
N VAL A 568 43.46 -16.15 12.57
CA VAL A 568 42.60 -16.83 11.61
C VAL A 568 43.19 -18.18 11.19
N LYS A 569 44.52 -18.26 11.05
CA LYS A 569 45.24 -19.48 10.66
C LYS A 569 45.32 -20.48 11.82
N ASP A 570 45.54 -20.02 13.05
CA ASP A 570 45.64 -20.87 14.24
C ASP A 570 44.28 -21.45 14.69
N LEU A 571 43.18 -20.75 14.39
CA LEU A 571 41.82 -21.16 14.70
C LEU A 571 41.06 -21.79 13.50
N GLU A 572 41.74 -22.00 12.36
CA GLU A 572 41.16 -22.57 11.10
C GLU A 572 39.80 -21.93 10.73
N LEU A 573 39.69 -20.59 10.87
CA LEU A 573 38.43 -19.90 10.61
C LEU A 573 38.20 -19.74 9.10
N ASP A 574 37.07 -20.24 8.60
CA ASP A 574 36.65 -20.11 7.23
C ASP A 574 35.86 -18.78 7.06
N ILE A 575 36.35 -17.87 6.22
CA ILE A 575 35.70 -16.59 5.95
C ILE A 575 34.72 -16.81 4.81
N LYS A 576 33.45 -16.95 5.14
CA LYS A 576 32.34 -17.09 4.18
C LYS A 576 31.76 -15.74 3.80
#